data_dbf46a456656ad31cd09f87543e83487
#
_entry.id   dbf46a456656ad31cd09f87543e83487
#
_cell.length_a   1.000
_cell.length_b   1.000
_cell.length_c   1.000
_cell.angle_alpha   90.00
_cell.angle_beta   90.00
_cell.angle_gamma   90.00
#
_symmetry.space_group_name_H-M   'P 1'
#
loop_
_entity.id
_entity.type
_entity.pdbx_description
1 polymer ?
#
loop_
_entity_poly.entity_id
_entity_poly.type
_entity_poly.pdbx_seq_one_letter_code
_entity_poly.pdbx_strand_id
1 'polypeptide(L)'
;RLVSDWSSDVCSSDLKRCRAQVEMLLNFLIMVRNLLPIIAVVLFSSFVILRRPLADPKGLAVGMTLVAVGLFLFDEGLQVGLFPLGDEMTDGLMRDGVPMWAVYLYGFLIGFATTMAEPALIALSIKADEVSLGQLKGMWLRTLVSIGVGIGIVIGCARIVDGTNIAWWLIPGYLFVLAMTPFAPKFIVPIAYDCGGVTTSTVTVPLVTALGVGLAQRTPGRDPMIDGFGLIAFASLLPMVIVMSYGMLATWWLRARKPVKEKKP
;
A
#
# COMPACT_ATOMS: atom_id res chain seq x y z
N ARG A 1 -23.14 5.20 50.43
CA ARG A 1 -23.38 4.82 49.02
C ARG A 1 -22.65 5.72 48.04
N LEU A 2 -22.63 7.05 48.21
CA LEU A 2 -21.95 8.01 47.29
C LEU A 2 -20.41 7.96 47.33
N VAL A 3 -19.81 7.53 48.45
CA VAL A 3 -18.34 7.43 48.60
C VAL A 3 -17.80 6.13 48.02
N SER A 4 -18.58 5.03 48.06
CA SER A 4 -18.19 3.76 47.46
C SER A 4 -18.21 3.76 45.97
N ASP A 5 -19.13 4.49 45.32
CA ASP A 5 -19.20 4.63 43.86
C ASP A 5 -18.03 5.50 43.33
N TRP A 6 -17.69 6.57 44.08
CA TRP A 6 -16.57 7.44 43.71
C TRP A 6 -15.19 6.72 43.74
N SER A 7 -14.96 5.85 44.70
CA SER A 7 -13.72 5.10 44.80
C SER A 7 -13.58 4.00 43.74
N SER A 8 -14.67 3.38 43.32
CA SER A 8 -14.68 2.37 42.26
C SER A 8 -14.45 3.01 40.87
N ASP A 9 -15.01 4.19 40.62
CA ASP A 9 -14.85 4.90 39.33
C ASP A 9 -13.44 5.46 39.19
N VAL A 10 -12.86 6.04 40.24
CA VAL A 10 -11.47 6.53 40.21
C VAL A 10 -10.48 5.36 40.04
N CYS A 11 -10.66 4.25 40.75
CA CYS A 11 -9.79 3.10 40.59
C CYS A 11 -9.91 2.45 39.18
N SER A 12 -11.10 2.44 38.62
CA SER A 12 -11.31 1.92 37.24
C SER A 12 -10.72 2.85 36.17
N SER A 13 -10.77 4.16 36.37
CA SER A 13 -10.19 5.16 35.44
C SER A 13 -8.66 5.13 35.47
N ASP A 14 -8.05 4.96 36.64
CA ASP A 14 -6.60 4.85 36.79
C ASP A 14 -6.04 3.56 36.19
N LEU A 15 -6.77 2.43 36.37
CA LEU A 15 -6.43 1.17 35.72
C LEU A 15 -6.52 1.25 34.19
N LYS A 16 -7.55 1.89 33.64
CA LYS A 16 -7.69 2.12 32.20
C LYS A 16 -6.56 3.01 31.66
N ARG A 17 -6.19 4.06 32.39
CA ARG A 17 -5.09 4.95 32.02
C ARG A 17 -3.74 4.25 32.06
N CYS A 18 -3.48 3.45 33.11
CA CYS A 18 -2.27 2.65 33.23
C CYS A 18 -2.16 1.61 32.10
N ARG A 19 -3.27 0.94 31.77
CA ARG A 19 -3.33 -0.02 30.67
C ARG A 19 -3.05 0.64 29.32
N ALA A 20 -3.66 1.79 29.04
CA ALA A 20 -3.41 2.56 27.82
C ALA A 20 -1.94 2.99 27.68
N GLN A 21 -1.30 3.40 28.79
CA GLN A 21 0.12 3.74 28.80
C GLN A 21 1.02 2.53 28.51
N VAL A 22 0.69 1.36 29.05
CA VAL A 22 1.43 0.11 28.82
C VAL A 22 1.26 -0.33 27.37
N GLU A 23 0.06 -0.28 26.83
CA GLU A 23 -0.22 -0.58 25.42
C GLU A 23 0.55 0.34 24.47
N MET A 24 0.56 1.65 24.75
CA MET A 24 1.29 2.63 23.96
C MET A 24 2.81 2.39 23.99
N LEU A 25 3.36 2.04 25.15
CA LEU A 25 4.78 1.67 25.27
C LEU A 25 5.10 0.37 24.51
N LEU A 26 4.21 -0.61 24.61
CA LEU A 26 4.37 -1.88 23.88
C LEU A 26 4.34 -1.67 22.37
N ASN A 27 3.40 -0.87 21.86
CA ASN A 27 3.30 -0.51 20.46
C ASN A 27 4.57 0.19 19.97
N PHE A 28 5.11 1.13 20.75
CA PHE A 28 6.38 1.77 20.45
C PHE A 28 7.55 0.78 20.36
N LEU A 29 7.65 -0.15 21.32
CA LEU A 29 8.70 -1.18 21.31
C LEU A 29 8.57 -2.14 20.11
N ILE A 30 7.34 -2.50 19.74
CA ILE A 30 7.07 -3.31 18.56
C ILE A 30 7.51 -2.55 17.30
N MET A 31 7.21 -1.26 17.19
CA MET A 31 7.62 -0.40 16.09
C MET A 31 9.15 -0.33 15.97
N VAL A 32 9.85 -0.10 17.06
CA VAL A 32 11.32 -0.10 17.07
C VAL A 32 11.88 -1.47 16.64
N ARG A 33 11.29 -2.57 17.12
CA ARG A 33 11.67 -3.92 16.69
C ARG A 33 11.48 -4.11 15.17
N ASN A 34 10.41 -3.59 14.60
CA ASN A 34 10.12 -3.69 13.18
C ASN A 34 11.08 -2.84 12.30
N LEU A 35 11.70 -1.80 12.88
CA LEU A 35 12.75 -1.02 12.23
C LEU A 35 14.12 -1.72 12.22
N LEU A 36 14.38 -2.65 13.16
CA LEU A 36 15.68 -3.34 13.26
C LEU A 36 16.13 -4.02 11.95
N PRO A 37 15.28 -4.76 11.21
CA PRO A 37 15.67 -5.36 9.94
C PRO A 37 16.12 -4.31 8.91
N ILE A 38 15.43 -3.16 8.85
CA ILE A 38 15.76 -2.06 7.93
C ILE A 38 17.12 -1.47 8.28
N ILE A 39 17.34 -1.19 9.57
CA ILE A 39 18.62 -0.72 10.09
C ILE A 39 19.75 -1.73 9.76
N ALA A 40 19.50 -3.02 9.98
CA ALA A 40 20.46 -4.07 9.69
C ALA A 40 20.83 -4.13 8.19
N VAL A 41 19.84 -4.02 7.29
CA VAL A 41 20.09 -3.99 5.84
C VAL A 41 20.88 -2.74 5.43
N VAL A 42 20.56 -1.57 5.97
CA VAL A 42 21.28 -0.31 5.68
C VAL A 42 22.72 -0.41 6.15
N LEU A 43 22.96 -0.89 7.38
CA LEU A 43 24.31 -1.06 7.92
C LEU A 43 25.08 -2.12 7.15
N PHE A 44 24.48 -3.28 6.88
CA PHE A 44 25.10 -4.35 6.09
C PHE A 44 25.49 -3.85 4.70
N SER A 45 24.59 -3.16 4.01
CA SER A 45 24.85 -2.60 2.70
C SER A 45 26.01 -1.59 2.72
N SER A 46 26.04 -0.72 3.75
CA SER A 46 27.10 0.29 3.90
C SER A 46 28.47 -0.34 4.19
N PHE A 47 28.54 -1.27 5.17
CA PHE A 47 29.81 -1.85 5.60
C PHE A 47 30.33 -2.96 4.69
N VAL A 48 29.42 -3.82 4.15
CA VAL A 48 29.84 -5.02 3.40
C VAL A 48 29.88 -4.74 1.90
N ILE A 49 28.84 -4.08 1.34
CA ILE A 49 28.74 -3.86 -0.10
C ILE A 49 29.54 -2.63 -0.52
N LEU A 50 29.25 -1.49 0.09
CA LEU A 50 29.89 -0.22 -0.27
C LEU A 50 31.29 -0.07 0.32
N ARG A 51 31.62 -0.83 1.38
CA ARG A 51 32.90 -0.79 2.10
C ARG A 51 33.32 0.64 2.47
N ARG A 52 32.38 1.52 2.74
CA ARG A 52 32.62 2.90 3.14
C ARG A 52 32.15 3.09 4.57
N PRO A 53 32.94 3.73 5.44
CA PRO A 53 32.47 4.15 6.75
C PRO A 53 31.32 5.13 6.58
N LEU A 54 30.37 5.11 7.52
CA LEU A 54 29.29 6.08 7.53
C LEU A 54 29.88 7.50 7.59
N ALA A 55 29.49 8.34 6.64
CA ALA A 55 29.99 9.71 6.56
C ALA A 55 29.56 10.55 7.78
N ASP A 56 28.35 10.29 8.30
CA ASP A 56 27.80 10.97 9.51
C ASP A 56 26.96 9.98 10.34
N PRO A 57 27.58 9.27 11.30
CA PRO A 57 26.82 8.32 12.15
C PRO A 57 25.86 9.02 13.12
N LYS A 58 26.14 10.28 13.51
CA LYS A 58 25.27 11.07 14.40
C LYS A 58 24.01 11.50 13.65
N GLY A 59 24.16 12.00 12.42
CA GLY A 59 23.03 12.35 11.56
C GLY A 59 22.15 11.14 11.25
N LEU A 60 22.74 9.97 11.01
CA LEU A 60 21.99 8.73 10.83
C LEU A 60 21.19 8.36 12.09
N ALA A 61 21.79 8.40 13.27
CA ALA A 61 21.13 8.07 14.54
C ALA A 61 19.96 9.03 14.82
N VAL A 62 20.14 10.33 14.63
CA VAL A 62 19.07 11.33 14.78
C VAL A 62 17.96 11.09 13.74
N GLY A 63 18.32 10.86 12.48
CA GLY A 63 17.35 10.56 11.42
C GLY A 63 16.53 9.31 11.73
N MET A 64 17.16 8.23 12.18
CA MET A 64 16.46 6.99 12.56
C MET A 64 15.53 7.19 13.75
N THR A 65 15.93 7.99 14.74
CA THR A 65 15.07 8.33 15.89
C THR A 65 13.84 9.13 15.43
N LEU A 66 14.02 10.12 14.58
CA LEU A 66 12.92 10.91 14.02
C LEU A 66 11.96 10.06 13.19
N VAL A 67 12.50 9.13 12.39
CA VAL A 67 11.68 8.16 11.63
C VAL A 67 10.89 7.26 12.57
N ALA A 68 11.51 6.74 13.64
CA ALA A 68 10.82 5.89 14.60
C ALA A 68 9.66 6.62 15.29
N VAL A 69 9.90 7.85 15.76
CA VAL A 69 8.86 8.67 16.39
C VAL A 69 7.77 9.04 15.40
N GLY A 70 8.14 9.42 14.18
CA GLY A 70 7.19 9.79 13.12
C GLY A 70 6.29 8.61 12.72
N LEU A 71 6.86 7.42 12.53
CA LEU A 71 6.10 6.20 12.23
C LEU A 71 5.17 5.80 13.38
N PHE A 72 5.64 5.92 14.63
CA PHE A 72 4.80 5.63 15.79
C PHE A 72 3.58 6.55 15.87
N LEU A 73 3.78 7.88 15.73
CA LEU A 73 2.69 8.84 15.74
C LEU A 73 1.72 8.64 14.57
N PHE A 74 2.26 8.27 13.42
CA PHE A 74 1.48 7.96 12.23
C PHE A 74 0.61 6.72 12.43
N ASP A 75 1.18 5.64 12.95
CA ASP A 75 0.47 4.38 13.20
C ASP A 75 -0.64 4.54 14.25
N GLU A 76 -0.36 5.23 15.36
CA GLU A 76 -1.37 5.59 16.37
C GLU A 76 -2.50 6.45 15.77
N GLY A 77 -2.15 7.42 14.92
CA GLY A 77 -3.13 8.25 14.21
C GLY A 77 -4.03 7.43 13.29
N LEU A 78 -3.50 6.42 12.60
CA LEU A 78 -4.28 5.51 11.77
C LEU A 78 -5.24 4.65 12.61
N GLN A 79 -4.75 4.09 13.71
CA GLN A 79 -5.56 3.22 14.58
C GLN A 79 -6.74 3.97 15.21
N VAL A 80 -6.53 5.22 15.63
CA VAL A 80 -7.56 6.02 16.30
C VAL A 80 -8.52 6.70 15.30
N GLY A 81 -8.01 7.13 14.15
CA GLY A 81 -8.79 7.95 13.21
C GLY A 81 -9.30 7.16 12.00
N LEU A 82 -8.42 6.43 11.34
CA LEU A 82 -8.73 5.89 10.03
C LEU A 82 -9.41 4.52 10.07
N PHE A 83 -8.98 3.63 10.98
CA PHE A 83 -9.53 2.26 11.00
C PHE A 83 -10.99 2.24 11.44
N PRO A 84 -11.41 2.92 12.54
CA PRO A 84 -12.81 2.98 12.91
C PRO A 84 -13.69 3.60 11.82
N LEU A 85 -13.18 4.64 11.14
CA LEU A 85 -13.88 5.25 10.01
C LEU A 85 -14.06 4.26 8.85
N GLY A 86 -13.02 3.49 8.53
CA GLY A 86 -13.09 2.45 7.49
C GLY A 86 -14.12 1.37 7.79
N ASP A 87 -14.18 0.92 9.04
CA ASP A 87 -15.16 -0.08 9.51
C ASP A 87 -16.60 0.49 9.43
N GLU A 88 -16.84 1.68 9.96
CA GLU A 88 -18.16 2.34 9.91
C GLU A 88 -18.63 2.60 8.47
N MET A 89 -17.73 3.03 7.59
CA MET A 89 -18.03 3.24 6.17
C MET A 89 -18.39 1.92 5.48
N THR A 90 -17.63 0.86 5.77
CA THR A 90 -17.89 -0.47 5.22
C THR A 90 -19.21 -1.03 5.71
N ASP A 91 -19.50 -0.91 7.00
CA ASP A 91 -20.78 -1.30 7.58
C ASP A 91 -21.95 -0.52 6.98
N GLY A 92 -21.78 0.78 6.75
CA GLY A 92 -22.75 1.62 6.08
C GLY A 92 -23.03 1.18 4.65
N LEU A 93 -21.98 0.83 3.91
CA LEU A 93 -22.06 0.41 2.51
C LEU A 93 -22.67 -0.99 2.34
N MET A 94 -22.54 -1.82 3.37
CA MET A 94 -23.03 -3.20 3.37
C MET A 94 -24.45 -3.33 3.91
N ARG A 95 -25.16 -2.22 4.18
CA ARG A 95 -26.58 -2.24 4.59
C ARG A 95 -27.49 -2.68 3.44
N ASP A 96 -28.60 -3.31 3.80
CA ASP A 96 -29.61 -3.72 2.84
C ASP A 96 -30.12 -2.51 2.05
N GLY A 97 -30.17 -2.65 0.72
CA GLY A 97 -30.64 -1.62 -0.19
C GLY A 97 -29.57 -0.78 -0.87
N VAL A 98 -28.28 -0.92 -0.49
CA VAL A 98 -27.19 -0.26 -1.21
C VAL A 98 -26.87 -1.04 -2.49
N PRO A 99 -26.93 -0.40 -3.68
CA PRO A 99 -26.66 -1.08 -4.93
C PRO A 99 -25.18 -1.44 -5.08
N MET A 100 -24.86 -2.61 -5.65
CA MET A 100 -23.48 -3.11 -5.80
C MET A 100 -22.54 -2.16 -6.55
N TRP A 101 -23.06 -1.37 -7.51
CA TRP A 101 -22.23 -0.38 -8.20
C TRP A 101 -21.65 0.68 -7.24
N ALA A 102 -22.35 1.01 -6.14
CA ALA A 102 -21.88 1.94 -5.13
C ALA A 102 -20.70 1.34 -4.34
N VAL A 103 -20.73 0.04 -4.05
CA VAL A 103 -19.63 -0.71 -3.42
C VAL A 103 -18.40 -0.69 -4.32
N TYR A 104 -18.56 -0.93 -5.61
CA TYR A 104 -17.47 -0.88 -6.59
C TYR A 104 -16.89 0.53 -6.74
N LEU A 105 -17.76 1.54 -6.82
CA LEU A 105 -17.34 2.94 -6.89
C LEU A 105 -16.56 3.35 -5.63
N TYR A 106 -17.06 2.98 -4.46
CA TYR A 106 -16.38 3.23 -3.20
C TYR A 106 -15.02 2.55 -3.14
N GLY A 107 -14.94 1.27 -3.50
CA GLY A 107 -13.67 0.52 -3.57
C GLY A 107 -12.67 1.18 -4.52
N PHE A 108 -13.14 1.64 -5.70
CA PHE A 108 -12.30 2.40 -6.63
C PHE A 108 -11.80 3.70 -6.03
N LEU A 109 -12.69 4.50 -5.45
CA LEU A 109 -12.34 5.80 -4.90
C LEU A 109 -11.40 5.70 -3.70
N ILE A 110 -11.62 4.74 -2.81
CA ILE A 110 -10.74 4.53 -1.66
C ILE A 110 -9.34 4.09 -2.11
N GLY A 111 -9.25 3.12 -3.03
CA GLY A 111 -7.98 2.67 -3.57
C GLY A 111 -7.24 3.77 -4.33
N PHE A 112 -7.96 4.56 -5.12
CA PHE A 112 -7.39 5.70 -5.84
C PHE A 112 -6.89 6.79 -4.87
N ALA A 113 -7.72 7.20 -3.90
CA ALA A 113 -7.40 8.31 -3.00
C ALA A 113 -6.25 7.95 -2.04
N THR A 114 -6.28 6.77 -1.42
CA THR A 114 -5.22 6.31 -0.51
C THR A 114 -3.89 6.20 -1.23
N THR A 115 -3.88 5.60 -2.42
CA THR A 115 -2.66 5.46 -3.23
C THR A 115 -2.14 6.81 -3.72
N MET A 116 -3.00 7.72 -4.14
CA MET A 116 -2.59 9.08 -4.56
C MET A 116 -1.96 9.88 -3.41
N ALA A 117 -2.42 9.67 -2.18
CA ALA A 117 -1.91 10.33 -0.98
C ALA A 117 -0.65 9.64 -0.39
N GLU A 118 -0.27 8.45 -0.91
CA GLU A 118 0.82 7.64 -0.37
C GLU A 118 2.18 8.34 -0.47
N PRO A 119 2.87 8.65 0.68
CA PRO A 119 4.16 9.32 0.65
C PRO A 119 5.26 8.51 -0.05
N ALA A 120 5.23 7.19 0.09
CA ALA A 120 6.20 6.31 -0.55
C ALA A 120 6.07 6.34 -2.08
N LEU A 121 4.85 6.40 -2.62
CA LEU A 121 4.61 6.56 -4.06
C LEU A 121 5.05 7.94 -4.55
N ILE A 122 4.92 8.99 -3.73
CA ILE A 122 5.45 10.32 -4.06
C ILE A 122 6.97 10.26 -4.22
N ALA A 123 7.67 9.67 -3.25
CA ALA A 123 9.13 9.53 -3.30
C ALA A 123 9.59 8.67 -4.48
N LEU A 124 8.91 7.54 -4.74
CA LEU A 124 9.17 6.68 -5.89
C LEU A 124 8.98 7.42 -7.22
N SER A 125 7.91 8.21 -7.33
CA SER A 125 7.59 8.95 -8.56
C SER A 125 8.64 10.02 -8.89
N ILE A 126 9.20 10.68 -7.88
CA ILE A 126 10.31 11.63 -8.05
C ILE A 126 11.56 10.89 -8.55
N LYS A 127 11.89 9.75 -7.94
CA LYS A 127 13.03 8.95 -8.38
C LYS A 127 12.85 8.35 -9.77
N ALA A 128 11.65 7.94 -10.13
CA ALA A 128 11.33 7.45 -11.46
C ALA A 128 11.51 8.54 -12.53
N ASP A 129 11.14 9.77 -12.24
CA ASP A 129 11.33 10.93 -13.14
C ASP A 129 12.84 11.21 -13.36
N GLU A 130 13.63 11.22 -12.28
CA GLU A 130 15.10 11.37 -12.33
C GLU A 130 15.77 10.26 -13.18
N VAL A 131 15.44 8.99 -12.92
CA VAL A 131 16.08 7.83 -13.59
C VAL A 131 15.65 7.71 -15.04
N SER A 132 14.40 8.10 -15.35
CA SER A 132 13.87 8.05 -16.73
C SER A 132 14.28 9.24 -17.60
N LEU A 133 15.05 10.20 -17.07
CA LEU A 133 15.43 11.45 -17.74
C LEU A 133 14.20 12.21 -18.28
N GLY A 134 13.13 12.28 -17.50
CA GLY A 134 11.88 12.97 -17.83
C GLY A 134 10.95 12.21 -18.80
N GLN A 135 11.23 10.95 -19.15
CA GLN A 135 10.34 10.12 -19.96
C GLN A 135 9.09 9.69 -19.19
N LEU A 136 9.22 9.53 -17.87
CA LEU A 136 8.13 9.25 -16.95
C LEU A 136 7.91 10.47 -16.06
N LYS A 137 6.89 11.27 -16.34
CA LYS A 137 6.51 12.35 -15.43
C LYS A 137 5.92 11.75 -14.16
N GLY A 138 6.47 12.09 -13.00
CA GLY A 138 6.08 11.52 -11.71
C GLY A 138 4.58 11.61 -11.42
N MET A 139 3.91 12.71 -11.79
CA MET A 139 2.47 12.85 -11.61
C MET A 139 1.66 11.83 -12.43
N TRP A 140 2.06 11.56 -13.68
CA TRP A 140 1.40 10.56 -14.51
C TRP A 140 1.59 9.15 -13.94
N LEU A 141 2.80 8.84 -13.45
CA LEU A 141 3.07 7.55 -12.80
C LEU A 141 2.16 7.36 -11.59
N ARG A 142 2.05 8.36 -10.72
CA ARG A 142 1.16 8.31 -9.54
C ARG A 142 -0.29 8.09 -9.93
N THR A 143 -0.79 8.84 -10.92
CA THR A 143 -2.17 8.71 -11.39
C THR A 143 -2.43 7.32 -11.97
N LEU A 144 -1.52 6.79 -12.79
CA LEU A 144 -1.65 5.45 -13.38
C LEU A 144 -1.64 4.35 -12.31
N VAL A 145 -0.74 4.45 -11.34
CA VAL A 145 -0.68 3.50 -10.21
C VAL A 145 -1.98 3.54 -9.41
N SER A 146 -2.47 4.74 -9.08
CA SER A 146 -3.71 4.92 -8.30
C SER A 146 -4.95 4.39 -9.05
N ILE A 147 -5.03 4.62 -10.36
CA ILE A 147 -6.07 4.01 -11.21
C ILE A 147 -5.93 2.48 -11.19
N GLY A 148 -4.71 1.96 -11.25
CA GLY A 148 -4.43 0.53 -11.17
C GLY A 148 -4.94 -0.10 -9.89
N VAL A 149 -4.66 0.52 -8.75
CA VAL A 149 -5.16 0.06 -7.45
C VAL A 149 -6.69 0.10 -7.41
N GLY A 150 -7.29 1.23 -7.82
CA GLY A 150 -8.75 1.36 -7.85
C GLY A 150 -9.43 0.27 -8.69
N ILE A 151 -8.92 0.02 -9.92
CA ILE A 151 -9.44 -1.07 -10.78
C ILE A 151 -9.19 -2.43 -10.14
N GLY A 152 -8.02 -2.65 -9.53
CA GLY A 152 -7.70 -3.90 -8.84
C GLY A 152 -8.68 -4.22 -7.73
N ILE A 153 -9.04 -3.23 -6.91
CA ILE A 153 -10.03 -3.36 -5.85
C ILE A 153 -11.42 -3.68 -6.42
N VAL A 154 -11.84 -2.99 -7.49
CA VAL A 154 -13.13 -3.27 -8.15
C VAL A 154 -13.20 -4.71 -8.65
N ILE A 155 -12.16 -5.19 -9.36
CA ILE A 155 -12.09 -6.57 -9.85
C ILE A 155 -12.13 -7.56 -8.68
N GLY A 156 -11.38 -7.28 -7.62
CA GLY A 156 -11.37 -8.12 -6.43
C GLY A 156 -12.73 -8.16 -5.71
N CYS A 157 -13.44 -7.03 -5.61
CA CYS A 157 -14.81 -6.98 -5.06
C CYS A 157 -15.80 -7.74 -5.96
N ALA A 158 -15.75 -7.54 -7.27
CA ALA A 158 -16.59 -8.27 -8.22
C ALA A 158 -16.38 -9.79 -8.11
N ARG A 159 -15.12 -10.23 -8.01
CA ARG A 159 -14.77 -11.63 -7.80
C ARG A 159 -15.39 -12.21 -6.51
N ILE A 160 -15.37 -11.45 -5.40
CA ILE A 160 -15.98 -11.89 -4.14
C ILE A 160 -17.47 -12.14 -4.34
N VAL A 161 -18.16 -11.20 -4.98
CA VAL A 161 -19.61 -11.27 -5.26
C VAL A 161 -19.92 -12.42 -6.20
N ASP A 162 -19.16 -12.60 -7.29
CA ASP A 162 -19.36 -13.65 -8.30
C ASP A 162 -19.05 -15.05 -7.79
N GLY A 163 -18.44 -15.17 -6.64
CA GLY A 163 -18.19 -16.46 -6.08
C GLY A 163 -16.97 -17.21 -6.66
N THR A 164 -16.11 -16.58 -7.46
CA THR A 164 -14.98 -17.27 -8.11
C THR A 164 -13.76 -17.42 -7.19
N ASN A 165 -12.99 -18.50 -7.40
CA ASN A 165 -11.78 -18.78 -6.62
C ASN A 165 -10.68 -17.75 -6.95
N ILE A 166 -10.02 -17.22 -5.92
CA ILE A 166 -8.97 -16.23 -6.04
C ILE A 166 -7.78 -16.68 -6.89
N ALA A 167 -7.42 -17.96 -6.82
CA ALA A 167 -6.29 -18.51 -7.54
C ALA A 167 -6.46 -18.40 -9.07
N TRP A 168 -7.70 -18.55 -9.59
CA TRP A 168 -7.99 -18.41 -11.02
C TRP A 168 -7.74 -17.01 -11.58
N TRP A 169 -7.70 -16.01 -10.71
CA TRP A 169 -7.43 -14.63 -11.10
C TRP A 169 -5.98 -14.24 -10.85
N LEU A 170 -5.43 -14.62 -9.69
CA LEU A 170 -4.08 -14.21 -9.30
C LEU A 170 -3.00 -14.96 -10.07
N ILE A 171 -3.14 -16.28 -10.25
CA ILE A 171 -2.11 -17.07 -10.95
C ILE A 171 -1.92 -16.60 -12.39
N PRO A 172 -2.98 -16.48 -13.23
CA PRO A 172 -2.82 -15.94 -14.57
C PRO A 172 -2.33 -14.49 -14.58
N GLY A 173 -2.78 -13.67 -13.61
CA GLY A 173 -2.36 -12.27 -13.49
C GLY A 173 -0.86 -12.14 -13.23
N TYR A 174 -0.31 -12.87 -12.27
CA TYR A 174 1.14 -12.85 -12.01
C TYR A 174 1.95 -13.50 -13.14
N LEU A 175 1.45 -14.57 -13.74
CA LEU A 175 2.08 -15.16 -14.94
C LEU A 175 2.12 -14.15 -16.09
N PHE A 176 1.08 -13.34 -16.26
CA PHE A 176 1.04 -12.28 -17.25
C PHE A 176 2.09 -11.20 -16.96
N VAL A 177 2.23 -10.75 -15.70
CA VAL A 177 3.29 -9.80 -15.29
C VAL A 177 4.67 -10.39 -15.59
N LEU A 178 4.91 -11.66 -15.24
CA LEU A 178 6.17 -12.33 -15.52
C LEU A 178 6.44 -12.43 -17.03
N ALA A 179 5.42 -12.72 -17.84
CA ALA A 179 5.54 -12.77 -19.30
C ALA A 179 5.80 -11.39 -19.90
N MET A 180 5.26 -10.31 -19.33
CA MET A 180 5.53 -8.94 -19.78
C MET A 180 6.95 -8.46 -19.44
N THR A 181 7.55 -8.97 -18.36
CA THR A 181 8.84 -8.53 -17.84
C THR A 181 9.98 -8.53 -18.88
N PRO A 182 10.19 -9.58 -19.71
CA PRO A 182 11.24 -9.58 -20.73
C PRO A 182 11.00 -8.60 -21.88
N PHE A 183 9.75 -8.22 -22.13
CA PHE A 183 9.39 -7.27 -23.20
C PHE A 183 9.40 -5.81 -22.72
N ALA A 184 9.33 -5.60 -21.42
CA ALA A 184 9.32 -4.26 -20.83
C ALA A 184 10.72 -3.63 -20.84
N PRO A 185 10.82 -2.29 -20.97
CA PRO A 185 12.08 -1.58 -20.85
C PRO A 185 12.76 -1.84 -19.51
N LYS A 186 14.07 -2.10 -19.52
CA LYS A 186 14.82 -2.47 -18.31
C LYS A 186 14.71 -1.48 -17.15
N PHE A 187 14.50 -0.20 -17.44
CA PHE A 187 14.35 0.84 -16.41
C PHE A 187 12.96 0.86 -15.77
N ILE A 188 11.92 0.37 -16.49
CA ILE A 188 10.53 0.37 -16.00
C ILE A 188 10.25 -0.85 -15.11
N VAL A 189 10.93 -1.97 -15.33
CA VAL A 189 10.70 -3.22 -14.60
C VAL A 189 10.84 -3.03 -13.09
N PRO A 190 11.95 -2.50 -12.56
CA PRO A 190 12.08 -2.27 -11.11
C PRO A 190 11.00 -1.34 -10.58
N ILE A 191 10.69 -0.26 -11.31
CA ILE A 191 9.66 0.72 -10.92
C ILE A 191 8.28 0.06 -10.84
N ALA A 192 7.93 -0.80 -11.80
CA ALA A 192 6.64 -1.47 -11.83
C ALA A 192 6.47 -2.45 -10.65
N TYR A 193 7.50 -3.26 -10.36
CA TYR A 193 7.48 -4.17 -9.21
C TYR A 193 7.44 -3.40 -7.88
N ASP A 194 8.18 -2.31 -7.78
CA ASP A 194 8.19 -1.44 -6.60
C ASP A 194 6.83 -0.75 -6.39
N CYS A 195 6.17 -0.30 -7.47
CA CYS A 195 4.80 0.21 -7.40
C CYS A 195 3.83 -0.83 -6.81
N GLY A 196 3.96 -2.12 -7.17
CA GLY A 196 3.14 -3.18 -6.59
C GLY A 196 3.34 -3.35 -5.08
N GLY A 197 4.58 -3.19 -4.60
CA GLY A 197 4.90 -3.22 -3.18
C GLY A 197 4.44 -1.97 -2.43
N VAL A 198 4.69 -0.79 -2.98
CA VAL A 198 4.33 0.51 -2.38
C VAL A 198 2.81 0.66 -2.19
N THR A 199 1.99 0.12 -3.10
CA THR A 199 0.53 0.21 -3.01
C THR A 199 -0.08 -0.61 -1.87
N THR A 200 0.70 -1.51 -1.25
CA THR A 200 0.30 -2.27 -0.06
C THR A 200 0.82 -1.59 1.21
N SER A 201 0.41 -0.36 1.44
CA SER A 201 0.84 0.47 2.55
C SER A 201 0.03 0.26 3.82
N THR A 202 0.52 0.85 4.93
CA THR A 202 -0.16 0.84 6.23
C THR A 202 -1.52 1.55 6.21
N VAL A 203 -1.80 2.39 5.20
CA VAL A 203 -3.10 3.08 5.02
C VAL A 203 -4.02 2.25 4.13
N THR A 204 -3.52 1.82 2.98
CA THR A 204 -4.34 1.13 1.97
C THR A 204 -4.77 -0.25 2.44
N VAL A 205 -3.86 -1.02 3.06
CA VAL A 205 -4.14 -2.41 3.46
C VAL A 205 -5.32 -2.52 4.43
N PRO A 206 -5.38 -1.78 5.56
CA PRO A 206 -6.52 -1.91 6.49
C PRO A 206 -7.85 -1.52 5.88
N LEU A 207 -7.91 -0.43 5.12
CA LEU A 207 -9.14 0.04 4.48
C LEU A 207 -9.66 -0.94 3.43
N VAL A 208 -8.75 -1.45 2.60
CA VAL A 208 -9.08 -2.45 1.57
C VAL A 208 -9.47 -3.77 2.21
N THR A 209 -8.80 -4.16 3.30
CA THR A 209 -9.13 -5.38 4.04
C THR A 209 -10.50 -5.25 4.70
N ALA A 210 -10.81 -4.14 5.36
CA ALA A 210 -12.13 -3.91 5.97
C ALA A 210 -13.24 -4.05 4.92
N LEU A 211 -13.09 -3.43 3.74
CA LEU A 211 -14.03 -3.59 2.62
C LEU A 211 -14.13 -5.04 2.16
N GLY A 212 -13.01 -5.73 1.97
CA GLY A 212 -12.98 -7.11 1.49
C GLY A 212 -13.58 -8.11 2.47
N VAL A 213 -13.25 -7.98 3.76
CA VAL A 213 -13.78 -8.81 4.84
C VAL A 213 -15.28 -8.56 5.00
N GLY A 214 -15.72 -7.30 5.05
CA GLY A 214 -17.14 -6.95 5.15
C GLY A 214 -17.96 -7.49 3.97
N LEU A 215 -17.43 -7.41 2.74
CA LEU A 215 -18.09 -7.96 1.56
C LEU A 215 -18.13 -9.50 1.59
N ALA A 216 -17.04 -10.15 2.00
CA ALA A 216 -16.96 -11.61 2.08
C ALA A 216 -17.90 -12.18 3.16
N GLN A 217 -18.03 -11.51 4.31
CA GLN A 217 -18.97 -11.91 5.38
C GLN A 217 -20.43 -11.92 4.94
N ARG A 218 -20.81 -11.04 4.01
CA ARG A 218 -22.18 -10.95 3.49
C ARG A 218 -22.45 -11.80 2.25
N THR A 219 -21.40 -12.33 1.64
CA THR A 219 -21.51 -13.19 0.46
C THR A 219 -21.52 -14.65 0.89
N PRO A 220 -22.60 -15.43 0.68
CA PRO A 220 -22.68 -16.82 1.09
C PRO A 220 -21.55 -17.67 0.49
N GLY A 221 -20.94 -18.53 1.31
CA GLY A 221 -19.87 -19.45 0.87
C GLY A 221 -18.51 -18.82 0.68
N ARG A 222 -18.27 -17.60 1.21
CA ARG A 222 -16.98 -16.93 1.19
C ARG A 222 -16.26 -17.03 2.52
N ASP A 223 -14.94 -17.13 2.44
CA ASP A 223 -14.07 -17.08 3.60
C ASP A 223 -13.53 -15.65 3.76
N PRO A 224 -13.93 -14.92 4.84
CA PRO A 224 -13.46 -13.55 5.06
C PRO A 224 -11.94 -13.42 5.15
N MET A 225 -11.24 -14.45 5.64
CA MET A 225 -9.78 -14.45 5.72
C MET A 225 -9.13 -14.57 4.34
N ILE A 226 -9.56 -15.52 3.53
CA ILE A 226 -8.96 -15.76 2.21
C ILE A 226 -9.43 -14.71 1.20
N ASP A 227 -10.72 -14.48 1.15
CA ASP A 227 -11.33 -13.61 0.14
C ASP A 227 -11.16 -12.13 0.48
N GLY A 228 -11.27 -11.77 1.77
CA GLY A 228 -11.10 -10.40 2.24
C GLY A 228 -9.66 -9.92 2.09
N PHE A 229 -8.69 -10.64 2.65
CA PHE A 229 -7.26 -10.29 2.49
C PHE A 229 -6.78 -10.47 1.05
N GLY A 230 -7.39 -11.37 0.29
CA GLY A 230 -7.07 -11.55 -1.12
C GLY A 230 -7.26 -10.30 -1.98
N LEU A 231 -8.07 -9.35 -1.53
CA LEU A 231 -8.28 -8.07 -2.21
C LEU A 231 -6.97 -7.25 -2.33
N ILE A 232 -6.08 -7.36 -1.34
CA ILE A 232 -4.76 -6.71 -1.33
C ILE A 232 -3.91 -7.18 -2.50
N ALA A 233 -3.99 -8.48 -2.86
CA ALA A 233 -3.22 -9.02 -3.97
C ALA A 233 -3.63 -8.41 -5.33
N PHE A 234 -4.90 -8.07 -5.51
CA PHE A 234 -5.36 -7.33 -6.70
C PHE A 234 -4.89 -5.89 -6.69
N ALA A 235 -4.88 -5.24 -5.52
CA ALA A 235 -4.35 -3.89 -5.35
C ALA A 235 -2.85 -3.79 -5.65
N SER A 236 -2.10 -4.89 -5.50
CA SER A 236 -0.68 -4.99 -5.87
C SER A 236 -0.47 -5.35 -7.35
N LEU A 237 -1.24 -6.30 -7.88
CA LEU A 237 -1.07 -6.86 -9.22
C LEU A 237 -1.35 -5.84 -10.33
N LEU A 238 -2.49 -5.15 -10.25
CA LEU A 238 -2.95 -4.26 -11.33
C LEU A 238 -2.01 -3.05 -11.57
N PRO A 239 -1.48 -2.37 -10.53
CA PRO A 239 -0.47 -1.34 -10.73
C PRO A 239 0.76 -1.83 -11.50
N MET A 240 1.27 -3.03 -11.20
CA MET A 240 2.40 -3.60 -11.93
C MET A 240 2.09 -3.75 -13.42
N VAL A 241 0.92 -4.30 -13.75
CA VAL A 241 0.46 -4.47 -15.14
C VAL A 241 0.35 -3.13 -15.85
N ILE A 242 -0.27 -2.14 -15.21
CA ILE A 242 -0.51 -0.82 -15.81
C ILE A 242 0.81 -0.07 -16.03
N VAL A 243 1.72 -0.07 -15.04
CA VAL A 243 3.02 0.62 -15.17
C VAL A 243 3.89 -0.04 -16.23
N MET A 244 3.95 -1.37 -16.30
CA MET A 244 4.66 -2.07 -17.36
C MET A 244 4.07 -1.76 -18.74
N SER A 245 2.74 -1.84 -18.88
CA SER A 245 2.04 -1.53 -20.12
C SER A 245 2.32 -0.10 -20.58
N TYR A 246 2.26 0.86 -19.66
CA TYR A 246 2.58 2.26 -19.95
C TYR A 246 4.02 2.42 -20.44
N GLY A 247 4.99 1.79 -19.77
CA GLY A 247 6.39 1.85 -20.17
C GLY A 247 6.65 1.24 -21.54
N MET A 248 5.99 0.13 -21.87
CA MET A 248 6.06 -0.49 -23.20
C MET A 248 5.45 0.41 -24.28
N LEU A 249 4.26 0.97 -24.03
CA LEU A 249 3.59 1.89 -24.95
C LEU A 249 4.41 3.17 -25.17
N ALA A 250 4.93 3.77 -24.11
CA ALA A 250 5.74 4.98 -24.19
C ALA A 250 7.01 4.75 -25.03
N THR A 251 7.70 3.64 -24.82
CA THR A 251 8.92 3.32 -25.60
C THR A 251 8.60 2.98 -27.06
N TRP A 252 7.49 2.26 -27.30
CA TRP A 252 7.05 1.96 -28.66
C TRP A 252 6.69 3.26 -29.43
N TRP A 253 5.95 4.17 -28.80
CA TRP A 253 5.58 5.46 -29.39
C TRP A 253 6.79 6.36 -29.69
N LEU A 254 7.79 6.40 -28.75
CA LEU A 254 9.03 7.13 -28.97
C LEU A 254 9.87 6.54 -30.10
N ARG A 255 9.88 5.21 -30.27
CA ARG A 255 10.54 4.54 -31.40
C ARG A 255 9.84 4.84 -32.72
N ALA A 256 8.50 4.87 -32.73
CA ALA A 256 7.72 5.19 -33.91
C ALA A 256 7.88 6.66 -34.38
N ARG A 257 8.17 7.57 -33.43
CA ARG A 257 8.40 8.99 -33.73
C ARG A 257 9.83 9.35 -34.11
N LYS A 258 10.84 8.49 -33.92
CA LYS A 258 12.19 8.73 -34.43
C LYS A 258 12.16 8.50 -35.94
N PRO A 259 12.28 9.55 -36.78
CA PRO A 259 12.47 9.34 -38.22
C PRO A 259 13.80 8.62 -38.44
N VAL A 260 13.78 7.63 -39.32
CA VAL A 260 14.97 6.96 -39.83
C VAL A 260 15.92 8.00 -40.39
N LYS A 261 16.93 8.42 -39.63
CA LYS A 261 18.16 9.10 -40.03
C LYS A 261 19.24 8.48 -39.12
N GLU A 262 20.11 7.70 -39.65
CA GLU A 262 21.25 8.01 -40.48
C GLU A 262 21.84 6.73 -41.08
N LYS A 263 21.73 6.55 -42.39
CA LYS A 263 22.80 5.92 -43.12
C LYS A 263 23.84 7.02 -43.31
N LYS A 264 24.93 6.96 -42.58
CA LYS A 264 26.17 7.63 -42.98
C LYS A 264 26.97 6.69 -43.83
N PRO A 265 27.58 7.24 -44.92
CA PRO A 265 28.43 6.48 -45.83
C PRO A 265 29.73 6.05 -45.21
#